data_00aadbc9367ece72e30e5b9442f43f7a
#
_entry.id   00aadbc9367ece72e30e5b9442f43f7a
#
_cell.length_a   1.000
_cell.length_b   1.000
_cell.length_c   1.000
_cell.angle_alpha   90.00
_cell.angle_beta   90.00
_cell.angle_gamma   90.00
#
_symmetry.space_group_name_H-M   'P 1'
#
loop_
_entity.id
_entity.type
_entity.pdbx_description
1 polymer ?
#
loop_
_entity_poly.entity_id
_entity_poly.type
_entity_poly.pdbx_seq_one_letter_code
_entity_poly.pdbx_strand_id
1 'polypeptide(L)'
;MTVDERSGYLKPHWPAIKAPRLAGTYQPQPALRIEIPQPHGRLRQRGLPPVTDRVIQPAIAQVLRWMWEPPFHPNRYGLRRMRSAQQALHRAQSEVIKGRKWVVALDFDSVFDRVKQDRLMPKLKAEIQDKARLGLLNGYLKSGVEINGRYEKTAEGVPQGSPRSPLLSNRVLNELDRERERRGHPFVRYGDDCPIYGRRPRAGERVKQSIPHFAEPTLGLKVHVAKSAGVRPCNRTVLGFTCSPRPGHTLKVSEKAVEKVNHPVRGLGRRTRGHCYLSAYR
;
A
#
# COMPACT_ATOMS: atom_id res chain seq x y z
N MET A 1 -13.93 10.31 -21.14
CA MET A 1 -12.62 10.99 -21.34
C MET A 1 -11.52 9.97 -21.12
N THR A 2 -10.73 9.74 -22.13
CA THR A 2 -9.55 8.85 -22.13
C THR A 2 -8.32 9.57 -21.54
N VAL A 3 -7.21 8.85 -21.38
CA VAL A 3 -5.95 9.44 -20.89
C VAL A 3 -5.37 10.43 -21.92
N ASP A 4 -5.56 10.15 -23.20
CA ASP A 4 -5.02 10.97 -24.30
C ASP A 4 -5.79 12.29 -24.46
N GLU A 5 -7.10 12.27 -24.25
CA GLU A 5 -7.95 13.47 -24.26
C GLU A 5 -7.71 14.40 -23.07
N ARG A 6 -7.02 13.91 -22.02
CA ARG A 6 -6.84 14.63 -20.75
C ARG A 6 -6.13 15.97 -20.91
N SER A 7 -5.06 16.05 -21.70
CA SER A 7 -4.31 17.30 -21.85
C SER A 7 -5.10 18.38 -22.58
N GLY A 8 -5.86 17.97 -23.60
CA GLY A 8 -6.78 18.85 -24.34
C GLY A 8 -7.92 19.38 -23.47
N TYR A 9 -8.47 18.52 -22.62
CA TYR A 9 -9.53 18.92 -21.69
C TYR A 9 -9.01 19.84 -20.56
N LEU A 10 -7.91 19.48 -19.92
CA LEU A 10 -7.44 20.22 -18.74
C LEU A 10 -6.95 21.62 -19.04
N LYS A 11 -6.31 21.85 -20.21
CA LYS A 11 -5.78 23.19 -20.55
C LYS A 11 -6.86 24.29 -20.51
N PRO A 12 -7.98 24.18 -21.26
CA PRO A 12 -9.00 25.22 -21.25
C PRO A 12 -9.79 25.27 -19.94
N HIS A 13 -9.98 24.12 -19.22
CA HIS A 13 -10.77 24.07 -18.00
C HIS A 13 -9.97 24.33 -16.72
N TRP A 14 -8.64 24.47 -16.83
CA TRP A 14 -7.76 24.65 -15.67
C TRP A 14 -8.09 25.87 -14.80
N PRO A 15 -8.43 27.05 -15.34
CA PRO A 15 -8.85 28.19 -14.51
C PRO A 15 -10.06 27.88 -13.63
N ALA A 16 -11.08 27.23 -14.20
CA ALA A 16 -12.29 26.84 -13.48
C ALA A 16 -12.03 25.77 -12.41
N ILE A 17 -11.06 24.89 -12.60
CA ILE A 17 -10.63 23.91 -11.61
C ILE A 17 -9.76 24.56 -10.52
N LYS A 18 -8.89 25.48 -10.90
CA LYS A 18 -7.94 26.15 -10.01
C LYS A 18 -8.63 27.06 -9.00
N ALA A 19 -9.58 27.87 -9.45
CA ALA A 19 -10.24 28.88 -8.61
C ALA A 19 -10.92 28.29 -7.35
N PRO A 20 -11.80 27.29 -7.42
CA PRO A 20 -12.37 26.66 -6.25
C PRO A 20 -11.34 26.01 -5.31
N ARG A 21 -10.26 25.50 -5.87
CA ARG A 21 -9.17 24.91 -5.05
C ARG A 21 -8.43 25.95 -4.23
N LEU A 22 -8.14 27.10 -4.81
CA LEU A 22 -7.49 28.22 -4.11
C LEU A 22 -8.44 28.85 -3.07
N ALA A 23 -9.73 28.92 -3.38
CA ALA A 23 -10.76 29.40 -2.47
C ALA A 23 -11.10 28.38 -1.35
N GLY A 24 -10.61 27.15 -1.40
CA GLY A 24 -10.95 26.09 -0.44
C GLY A 24 -12.36 25.53 -0.59
N THR A 25 -13.07 25.86 -1.66
CA THR A 25 -14.47 25.45 -1.94
C THR A 25 -14.57 24.24 -2.87
N TYR A 26 -13.45 23.71 -3.33
CA TYR A 26 -13.43 22.53 -4.21
C TYR A 26 -14.02 21.30 -3.50
N GLN A 27 -15.04 20.71 -4.12
CA GLN A 27 -15.66 19.48 -3.63
C GLN A 27 -15.22 18.29 -4.50
N PRO A 28 -14.48 17.33 -3.93
CA PRO A 28 -14.12 16.09 -4.63
C PRO A 28 -15.35 15.26 -4.97
N GLN A 29 -15.38 14.70 -6.16
CA GLN A 29 -16.44 13.80 -6.59
C GLN A 29 -16.22 12.36 -6.12
N PRO A 30 -17.27 11.54 -6.03
CA PRO A 30 -17.17 10.13 -5.70
C PRO A 30 -16.25 9.37 -6.67
N ALA A 31 -15.54 8.38 -6.17
CA ALA A 31 -14.77 7.48 -7.01
C ALA A 31 -15.65 6.35 -7.55
N LEU A 32 -15.58 6.07 -8.84
CA LEU A 32 -16.28 4.92 -9.43
C LEU A 32 -15.66 3.61 -8.89
N ARG A 33 -16.47 2.78 -8.25
CA ARG A 33 -16.04 1.46 -7.79
C ARG A 33 -16.07 0.47 -8.95
N ILE A 34 -14.93 -0.16 -9.20
CA ILE A 34 -14.77 -1.23 -10.16
C ILE A 34 -14.28 -2.50 -9.48
N GLU A 35 -14.70 -3.64 -9.97
CA GLU A 35 -14.26 -4.95 -9.49
C GLU A 35 -13.32 -5.58 -10.50
N ILE A 36 -12.11 -5.91 -10.05
CA ILE A 36 -11.08 -6.55 -10.88
C ILE A 36 -10.98 -8.01 -10.47
N PRO A 37 -11.27 -8.94 -11.39
CA PRO A 37 -11.10 -10.35 -11.12
C PRO A 37 -9.67 -10.69 -10.72
N GLN A 38 -9.53 -11.47 -9.67
CA GLN A 38 -8.25 -11.98 -9.19
C GLN A 38 -8.18 -13.50 -9.45
N PRO A 39 -6.99 -14.09 -9.52
CA PRO A 39 -6.86 -15.55 -9.53
C PRO A 39 -7.64 -16.17 -8.37
N HIS A 40 -8.24 -17.34 -8.62
CA HIS A 40 -9.09 -18.07 -7.67
C HIS A 40 -10.46 -17.43 -7.38
N GLY A 41 -11.03 -16.68 -8.34
CA GLY A 41 -12.42 -16.18 -8.28
C GLY A 41 -12.65 -15.03 -7.28
N ARG A 42 -11.61 -14.48 -6.67
CA ARG A 42 -11.74 -13.31 -5.79
C ARG A 42 -11.90 -12.03 -6.61
N LEU A 43 -12.76 -11.13 -6.18
CA LEU A 43 -12.91 -9.79 -6.75
C LEU A 43 -12.12 -8.80 -5.90
N ARG A 44 -11.31 -7.97 -6.56
CA ARG A 44 -10.61 -6.86 -5.90
C ARG A 44 -11.30 -5.56 -6.25
N GLN A 45 -11.88 -4.93 -5.26
CA GLN A 45 -12.53 -3.63 -5.44
C GLN A 45 -11.49 -2.52 -5.55
N ARG A 46 -11.67 -1.64 -6.54
CA ARG A 46 -10.87 -0.42 -6.71
C ARG A 46 -11.76 0.78 -6.95
N GLY A 47 -11.41 1.90 -6.33
CA GLY A 47 -12.03 3.19 -6.63
C GLY A 47 -11.25 3.90 -7.73
N LEU A 48 -11.94 4.28 -8.80
CA LEU A 48 -11.43 5.06 -9.91
C LEU A 48 -11.85 6.52 -9.72
N PRO A 49 -10.94 7.43 -9.30
CA PRO A 49 -11.29 8.84 -9.18
C PRO A 49 -11.58 9.46 -10.54
N PRO A 50 -12.43 10.48 -10.64
CA PRO A 50 -12.61 11.29 -11.84
C PRO A 50 -11.30 11.85 -12.37
N VAL A 51 -11.24 12.15 -13.67
CA VAL A 51 -9.98 12.54 -14.34
C VAL A 51 -9.36 13.79 -13.71
N THR A 52 -10.17 14.77 -13.35
CA THR A 52 -9.72 15.97 -12.63
C THR A 52 -9.03 15.61 -11.32
N ASP A 53 -9.64 14.73 -10.54
CA ASP A 53 -9.10 14.30 -9.25
C ASP A 53 -7.83 13.45 -9.39
N ARG A 54 -7.67 12.74 -10.51
CA ARG A 54 -6.41 12.03 -10.82
C ARG A 54 -5.23 12.97 -11.08
N VAL A 55 -5.47 14.25 -11.34
CA VAL A 55 -4.42 15.28 -11.44
C VAL A 55 -4.17 15.93 -10.10
N ILE A 56 -5.23 16.27 -9.38
CA ILE A 56 -5.14 16.96 -8.09
C ILE A 56 -4.52 16.07 -7.02
N GLN A 57 -4.94 14.82 -6.93
CA GLN A 57 -4.48 13.89 -5.88
C GLN A 57 -2.98 13.59 -5.93
N PRO A 58 -2.34 13.35 -7.09
CA PRO A 58 -0.89 13.22 -7.17
C PRO A 58 -0.14 14.49 -6.75
N ALA A 59 -0.65 15.68 -7.11
CA ALA A 59 -0.04 16.95 -6.70
C ALA A 59 -0.05 17.10 -5.17
N ILE A 60 -1.18 16.79 -4.51
CA ILE A 60 -1.27 16.76 -3.05
C ILE A 60 -0.29 15.74 -2.48
N ALA A 61 -0.25 14.52 -3.04
CA ALA A 61 0.62 13.46 -2.58
C ALA A 61 2.11 13.84 -2.71
N GLN A 62 2.49 14.60 -3.73
CA GLN A 62 3.86 15.12 -3.89
C GLN A 62 4.23 16.07 -2.74
N VAL A 63 3.36 17.03 -2.43
CA VAL A 63 3.60 18.00 -1.33
C VAL A 63 3.68 17.27 0.01
N LEU A 64 2.70 16.43 0.33
CA LEU A 64 2.67 15.67 1.59
C LEU A 64 3.85 14.72 1.74
N ARG A 65 4.37 14.18 0.64
CA ARG A 65 5.54 13.32 0.65
C ARG A 65 6.78 14.04 1.15
N TRP A 66 6.99 15.31 0.77
CA TRP A 66 8.10 16.10 1.28
C TRP A 66 8.02 16.31 2.79
N MET A 67 6.81 16.52 3.32
CA MET A 67 6.58 16.70 4.76
C MET A 67 6.77 15.42 5.56
N TRP A 68 6.35 14.27 5.00
CA TRP A 68 6.32 13.01 5.73
C TRP A 68 7.50 12.07 5.47
N GLU A 69 8.35 12.38 4.48
CA GLU A 69 9.51 11.54 4.18
C GLU A 69 10.52 11.50 5.35
N PRO A 70 10.89 12.65 6.00
CA PRO A 70 11.85 12.63 7.10
C PRO A 70 11.40 11.81 8.32
N PRO A 71 10.14 11.93 8.82
CA PRO A 71 9.69 11.19 10.00
C PRO A 71 9.40 9.71 9.77
N PHE A 72 9.48 9.21 8.52
CA PHE A 72 9.26 7.80 8.25
C PHE A 72 10.41 6.92 8.70
N HIS A 73 10.06 5.77 9.29
CA HIS A 73 11.03 4.81 9.80
C HIS A 73 12.02 4.31 8.73
N PRO A 74 13.35 4.20 9.04
CA PRO A 74 14.37 3.75 8.07
C PRO A 74 14.12 2.37 7.47
N ASN A 75 13.53 1.44 8.22
CA ASN A 75 13.23 0.07 7.77
C ASN A 75 11.97 -0.03 6.91
N ARG A 76 11.38 1.09 6.51
CA ARG A 76 10.31 1.16 5.56
C ARG A 76 10.84 1.48 4.16
N TYR A 77 10.47 0.67 3.18
CA TYR A 77 10.98 0.75 1.81
C TYR A 77 9.88 1.02 0.77
N GLY A 78 8.69 0.43 0.94
CA GLY A 78 7.61 0.57 -0.02
C GLY A 78 7.05 1.98 -0.11
N LEU A 79 6.83 2.46 -1.36
CA LEU A 79 6.19 3.75 -1.65
C LEU A 79 6.97 4.96 -1.10
N ARG A 80 8.28 4.86 -1.01
CA ARG A 80 9.23 5.91 -0.63
C ARG A 80 10.15 6.27 -1.79
N ARG A 81 10.57 7.55 -1.81
CA ARG A 81 11.60 8.00 -2.76
C ARG A 81 12.94 7.36 -2.42
N MET A 82 13.75 7.09 -3.44
CA MET A 82 15.09 6.51 -3.32
C MET A 82 15.14 5.18 -2.53
N ARG A 83 13.99 4.49 -2.39
CA ARG A 83 13.87 3.18 -1.76
C ARG A 83 13.33 2.15 -2.76
N SER A 84 13.84 0.92 -2.69
CA SER A 84 13.49 -0.15 -3.61
C SER A 84 13.15 -1.47 -2.89
N ALA A 85 12.54 -2.39 -3.63
CA ALA A 85 12.29 -3.75 -3.15
C ALA A 85 13.60 -4.50 -2.91
N GLN A 86 14.61 -4.27 -3.75
CA GLN A 86 15.94 -4.87 -3.58
C GLN A 86 16.58 -4.45 -2.26
N GLN A 87 16.55 -3.17 -1.92
CA GLN A 87 17.04 -2.68 -0.64
C GLN A 87 16.29 -3.31 0.55
N ALA A 88 14.98 -3.49 0.44
CA ALA A 88 14.18 -4.18 1.45
C ALA A 88 14.62 -5.64 1.61
N LEU A 89 14.85 -6.34 0.51
CA LEU A 89 15.33 -7.74 0.50
C LEU A 89 16.72 -7.87 1.10
N HIS A 90 17.67 -7.00 0.75
CA HIS A 90 18.99 -6.99 1.36
C HIS A 90 18.93 -6.72 2.87
N ARG A 91 18.05 -5.80 3.29
CA ARG A 91 17.82 -5.58 4.72
C ARG A 91 17.25 -6.82 5.40
N ALA A 92 16.27 -7.47 4.79
CA ALA A 92 15.69 -8.72 5.27
C ALA A 92 16.74 -9.82 5.40
N GLN A 93 17.56 -10.01 4.39
CA GLN A 93 18.70 -10.94 4.40
C GLN A 93 19.69 -10.63 5.53
N SER A 94 20.04 -9.36 5.73
CA SER A 94 20.96 -8.96 6.81
C SER A 94 20.42 -9.32 8.19
N GLU A 95 19.10 -9.26 8.40
CA GLU A 95 18.49 -9.67 9.66
C GLU A 95 18.61 -11.20 9.88
N VAL A 96 18.50 -11.99 8.83
CA VAL A 96 18.69 -13.46 8.89
C VAL A 96 20.14 -13.81 9.17
N ILE A 97 21.11 -13.14 8.52
CA ILE A 97 22.54 -13.32 8.75
C ILE A 97 22.93 -13.02 10.20
N LYS A 98 22.28 -12.01 10.83
CA LYS A 98 22.45 -11.69 12.26
C LYS A 98 21.86 -12.75 13.22
N GLY A 99 21.48 -13.91 12.72
CA GLY A 99 20.98 -15.03 13.51
C GLY A 99 19.48 -14.96 13.84
N ARG A 100 18.70 -14.09 13.19
CA ARG A 100 17.24 -14.03 13.36
C ARG A 100 16.59 -15.05 12.44
N LYS A 101 16.55 -16.29 12.89
CA LYS A 101 16.08 -17.46 12.12
C LYS A 101 14.57 -17.70 12.24
N TRP A 102 13.81 -16.69 12.65
CA TRP A 102 12.34 -16.76 12.77
C TRP A 102 11.71 -15.51 12.20
N VAL A 103 10.76 -15.66 11.30
CA VAL A 103 10.06 -14.56 10.64
C VAL A 103 8.59 -14.62 10.99
N VAL A 104 8.06 -13.55 11.53
CA VAL A 104 6.63 -13.38 11.79
C VAL A 104 6.09 -12.38 10.78
N ALA A 105 5.14 -12.79 9.96
CA ALA A 105 4.38 -11.89 9.13
C ALA A 105 2.98 -11.75 9.72
N LEU A 106 2.59 -10.53 10.00
CA LEU A 106 1.25 -10.17 10.41
C LEU A 106 0.50 -9.71 9.16
N ASP A 107 -0.60 -10.36 8.87
CA ASP A 107 -1.51 -9.97 7.79
C ASP A 107 -2.59 -9.06 8.38
N PHE A 108 -2.61 -7.81 7.93
CA PHE A 108 -3.63 -6.85 8.35
C PHE A 108 -4.79 -6.89 7.36
N ASP A 109 -6.00 -6.98 7.90
CA ASP A 109 -7.20 -7.01 7.08
C ASP A 109 -7.44 -5.64 6.44
N SER A 110 -7.21 -5.59 5.13
CA SER A 110 -7.56 -4.43 4.27
C SER A 110 -7.14 -3.07 4.86
N VAL A 111 -5.86 -2.88 5.15
CA VAL A 111 -5.33 -1.63 5.75
C VAL A 111 -5.89 -0.37 5.09
N PHE A 112 -6.03 -0.38 3.76
CA PHE A 112 -6.51 0.78 3.01
C PHE A 112 -8.00 1.05 3.22
N ASP A 113 -8.81 0.00 3.36
CA ASP A 113 -10.27 0.08 3.43
C ASP A 113 -10.77 0.31 4.86
N ARG A 114 -9.91 0.09 5.87
CA ARG A 114 -10.28 0.14 7.29
C ARG A 114 -9.63 1.28 8.08
N VAL A 115 -8.91 2.17 7.43
CA VAL A 115 -8.39 3.37 8.11
C VAL A 115 -9.58 4.21 8.59
N LYS A 116 -9.74 4.33 9.90
CA LYS A 116 -10.79 5.16 10.49
C LYS A 116 -10.49 6.64 10.24
N GLN A 117 -11.37 7.30 9.47
CA GLN A 117 -11.21 8.70 9.06
C GLN A 117 -11.24 9.66 10.26
N ASP A 118 -12.06 9.34 11.27
CA ASP A 118 -12.14 10.07 12.54
C ASP A 118 -10.83 10.07 13.34
N ARG A 119 -10.05 8.99 13.24
CA ARG A 119 -8.72 8.89 13.88
C ARG A 119 -7.61 9.49 13.03
N LEU A 120 -7.75 9.42 11.69
CA LEU A 120 -6.76 9.96 10.77
C LEU A 120 -6.77 11.50 10.75
N MET A 121 -7.96 12.12 10.70
CA MET A 121 -8.08 13.58 10.55
C MET A 121 -7.45 14.39 11.70
N PRO A 122 -7.60 14.05 12.99
CA PRO A 122 -6.89 14.74 14.07
C PRO A 122 -5.37 14.70 13.92
N LYS A 123 -4.81 13.57 13.47
CA LYS A 123 -3.38 13.41 13.23
C LYS A 123 -2.89 14.28 12.08
N LEU A 124 -3.67 14.35 10.98
CA LEU A 124 -3.36 15.23 9.87
C LEU A 124 -3.44 16.71 10.28
N LYS A 125 -4.43 17.08 11.10
CA LYS A 125 -4.58 18.43 11.63
C LYS A 125 -3.41 18.87 12.51
N ALA A 126 -2.82 17.97 13.27
CA ALA A 126 -1.64 18.26 14.08
C ALA A 126 -0.37 18.55 13.25
N GLU A 127 -0.31 18.02 12.03
CA GLU A 127 0.87 18.13 11.16
C GLU A 127 0.73 19.15 10.04
N ILE A 128 -0.50 19.37 9.56
CA ILE A 128 -0.80 20.27 8.44
C ILE A 128 -1.51 21.52 8.98
N GLN A 129 -0.83 22.65 8.98
CA GLN A 129 -1.39 23.91 9.46
C GLN A 129 -2.35 24.56 8.45
N ASP A 130 -2.20 24.25 7.17
CA ASP A 130 -3.00 24.79 6.08
C ASP A 130 -4.43 24.24 6.09
N LYS A 131 -5.39 25.07 6.48
CA LYS A 131 -6.81 24.72 6.57
C LYS A 131 -7.42 24.32 5.23
N ALA A 132 -7.01 24.96 4.12
CA ALA A 132 -7.52 24.63 2.80
C ALA A 132 -7.08 23.23 2.34
N ARG A 133 -5.82 22.88 2.60
CA ARG A 133 -5.30 21.52 2.33
C ARG A 133 -5.98 20.47 3.20
N LEU A 134 -6.19 20.75 4.48
CA LEU A 134 -6.91 19.84 5.38
C LEU A 134 -8.38 19.66 4.93
N GLY A 135 -9.05 20.75 4.55
CA GLY A 135 -10.41 20.72 4.01
C GLY A 135 -10.49 19.83 2.76
N LEU A 136 -9.54 20.00 1.84
CA LEU A 136 -9.45 19.20 0.62
C LEU A 136 -9.20 17.71 0.92
N LEU A 137 -8.30 17.38 1.83
CA LEU A 137 -8.04 16.00 2.25
C LEU A 137 -9.29 15.38 2.90
N ASN A 138 -9.97 16.10 3.78
CA ASN A 138 -11.20 15.66 4.39
C ASN A 138 -12.31 15.47 3.35
N GLY A 139 -12.46 16.40 2.40
CA GLY A 139 -13.39 16.28 1.28
C GLY A 139 -13.17 14.99 0.49
N TYR A 140 -11.91 14.69 0.18
CA TYR A 140 -11.58 13.44 -0.48
C TYR A 140 -11.85 12.19 0.35
N LEU A 141 -11.64 12.19 1.64
CA LEU A 141 -11.96 11.05 2.50
C LEU A 141 -13.47 10.82 2.57
N LYS A 142 -14.27 11.89 2.53
CA LYS A 142 -15.73 11.87 2.61
C LYS A 142 -16.42 11.79 1.24
N SER A 143 -15.70 11.84 0.12
CA SER A 143 -16.32 11.89 -1.21
C SER A 143 -17.13 10.64 -1.57
N GLY A 144 -16.98 9.54 -0.84
CA GLY A 144 -17.71 8.31 -1.09
C GLY A 144 -17.27 7.57 -2.35
N VAL A 145 -18.10 6.63 -2.74
CA VAL A 145 -17.92 5.83 -3.96
C VAL A 145 -19.25 5.75 -4.72
N GLU A 146 -19.15 5.58 -6.02
CA GLU A 146 -20.28 5.30 -6.90
C GLU A 146 -20.23 3.83 -7.32
N ILE A 147 -21.34 3.11 -7.11
CA ILE A 147 -21.50 1.69 -7.46
C ILE A 147 -22.75 1.58 -8.33
N ASN A 148 -22.59 1.14 -9.57
CA ASN A 148 -23.70 0.96 -10.50
C ASN A 148 -24.62 2.20 -10.60
N GLY A 149 -24.06 3.40 -10.64
CA GLY A 149 -24.80 4.66 -10.70
C GLY A 149 -25.41 5.11 -9.38
N ARG A 150 -25.19 4.42 -8.26
CA ARG A 150 -25.66 4.81 -6.93
C ARG A 150 -24.51 5.31 -6.06
N TYR A 151 -24.74 6.44 -5.42
CA TYR A 151 -23.78 6.99 -4.46
C TYR A 151 -23.85 6.25 -3.13
N GLU A 152 -22.68 5.82 -2.64
CA GLU A 152 -22.52 5.25 -1.30
C GLU A 152 -21.49 6.06 -0.50
N LYS A 153 -21.92 6.50 0.69
CA LYS A 153 -21.05 7.19 1.63
C LYS A 153 -20.08 6.20 2.27
N THR A 154 -18.78 6.54 2.28
CA THR A 154 -17.77 5.76 2.97
C THR A 154 -17.44 6.40 4.31
N ALA A 155 -17.71 5.69 5.41
CA ALA A 155 -17.34 6.12 6.77
C ALA A 155 -15.92 5.73 7.15
N GLU A 156 -15.38 4.70 6.51
CA GLU A 156 -14.06 4.14 6.75
C GLU A 156 -13.27 4.03 5.45
N GLY A 157 -11.97 3.95 5.58
CA GLY A 157 -11.06 3.68 4.50
C GLY A 157 -10.62 4.89 3.68
N VAL A 158 -9.62 4.61 2.89
CA VAL A 158 -9.12 5.49 1.83
C VAL A 158 -9.34 4.74 0.53
N PRO A 159 -10.16 5.23 -0.43
CA PRO A 159 -10.51 4.48 -1.63
C PRO A 159 -9.28 3.86 -2.31
N GLN A 160 -9.26 2.52 -2.42
CA GLN A 160 -8.16 1.80 -3.08
C GLN A 160 -8.10 2.23 -4.56
N GLY A 161 -6.89 2.61 -5.02
CA GLY A 161 -6.69 3.12 -6.39
C GLY A 161 -6.48 4.62 -6.48
N SER A 162 -6.71 5.36 -5.41
CA SER A 162 -6.34 6.77 -5.31
C SER A 162 -4.83 6.93 -5.12
N PRO A 163 -4.17 7.84 -5.85
CA PRO A 163 -2.71 8.07 -5.74
C PRO A 163 -2.22 8.49 -4.35
N ARG A 164 -3.12 9.01 -3.50
CA ARG A 164 -2.81 9.42 -2.12
C ARG A 164 -2.97 8.29 -1.10
N SER A 165 -3.79 7.27 -1.40
CA SER A 165 -4.10 6.18 -0.45
C SER A 165 -2.84 5.51 0.10
N PRO A 166 -1.82 5.21 -0.72
CA PRO A 166 -0.58 4.64 -0.23
C PRO A 166 0.17 5.53 0.76
N LEU A 167 0.11 6.85 0.59
CA LEU A 167 0.80 7.79 1.45
C LEU A 167 0.09 7.94 2.81
N LEU A 168 -1.23 8.04 2.81
CA LEU A 168 -2.04 8.11 4.03
C LEU A 168 -1.94 6.82 4.85
N SER A 169 -2.04 5.66 4.20
CA SER A 169 -1.84 4.36 4.88
C SER A 169 -0.44 4.24 5.47
N ASN A 170 0.56 4.73 4.75
CA ASN A 170 1.92 4.77 5.25
C ASN A 170 2.08 5.69 6.46
N ARG A 171 1.32 6.79 6.53
CA ARG A 171 1.33 7.67 7.71
C ARG A 171 0.75 6.95 8.93
N VAL A 172 -0.35 6.23 8.77
CA VAL A 172 -0.94 5.40 9.83
C VAL A 172 0.02 4.29 10.27
N LEU A 173 0.57 3.54 9.32
CA LEU A 173 1.48 2.43 9.61
C LEU A 173 2.83 2.87 10.20
N ASN A 174 3.22 4.14 10.06
CA ASN A 174 4.44 4.65 10.68
C ASN A 174 4.40 4.60 12.21
N GLU A 175 3.24 4.74 12.81
CA GLU A 175 3.08 4.58 14.26
C GLU A 175 3.33 3.13 14.70
N LEU A 176 2.86 2.19 13.89
CA LEU A 176 3.15 0.78 14.11
C LEU A 176 4.64 0.46 13.94
N ASP A 177 5.31 1.11 12.99
CA ASP A 177 6.76 0.96 12.78
C ASP A 177 7.54 1.47 14.00
N ARG A 178 7.18 2.64 14.54
CA ARG A 178 7.78 3.19 15.76
C ARG A 178 7.53 2.32 16.97
N GLU A 179 6.33 1.76 17.10
CA GLU A 179 6.01 0.85 18.20
C GLU A 179 6.81 -0.45 18.13
N ARG A 180 7.03 -0.99 16.93
CA ARG A 180 7.92 -2.15 16.74
C ARG A 180 9.36 -1.84 17.13
N GLU A 181 9.86 -0.68 16.74
CA GLU A 181 11.20 -0.22 17.12
C GLU A 181 11.31 -0.07 18.64
N ARG A 182 10.33 0.60 19.30
CA ARG A 182 10.28 0.78 20.75
C ARG A 182 10.32 -0.55 21.51
N ARG A 183 9.69 -1.59 20.95
CA ARG A 183 9.72 -2.96 21.51
C ARG A 183 10.97 -3.75 21.13
N GLY A 184 11.90 -3.17 20.39
CA GLY A 184 13.11 -3.85 19.92
C GLY A 184 12.84 -4.97 18.90
N HIS A 185 11.76 -4.86 18.12
CA HIS A 185 11.41 -5.83 17.09
C HIS A 185 12.03 -5.41 15.75
N PRO A 186 13.08 -6.10 15.26
CA PRO A 186 13.61 -5.85 13.92
C PRO A 186 12.58 -6.22 12.88
N PHE A 187 12.33 -5.31 11.94
CA PHE A 187 11.38 -5.51 10.87
C PHE A 187 11.85 -4.89 9.56
N VAL A 188 11.22 -5.28 8.48
CA VAL A 188 11.34 -4.64 7.17
C VAL A 188 9.93 -4.44 6.64
N ARG A 189 9.57 -3.23 6.19
CA ARG A 189 8.24 -2.97 5.65
C ARG A 189 8.27 -2.52 4.21
N TYR A 190 7.48 -3.18 3.37
CA TYR A 190 7.22 -2.80 2.00
C TYR A 190 5.71 -2.76 1.74
N GLY A 191 5.13 -1.55 1.78
CA GLY A 191 3.67 -1.39 1.73
C GLY A 191 3.00 -1.93 3.00
N ASP A 192 2.11 -2.87 2.83
CA ASP A 192 1.41 -3.65 3.86
C ASP A 192 2.18 -4.89 4.31
N ASP A 193 3.07 -5.41 3.48
CA ASP A 193 3.91 -6.56 3.83
C ASP A 193 5.01 -6.12 4.83
N CYS A 194 4.98 -6.70 6.02
CA CYS A 194 5.87 -6.33 7.11
C CYS A 194 6.35 -7.54 7.92
N PRO A 195 7.33 -8.30 7.42
CA PRO A 195 7.98 -9.33 8.21
C PRO A 195 8.76 -8.77 9.39
N ILE A 196 8.58 -9.39 10.56
CA ILE A 196 9.28 -9.11 11.81
C ILE A 196 10.23 -10.27 12.08
N TYR A 197 11.47 -9.97 12.45
CA TYR A 197 12.54 -10.97 12.58
C TYR A 197 12.85 -11.26 14.04
N GLY A 198 12.81 -12.54 14.42
CA GLY A 198 13.10 -13.02 15.77
C GLY A 198 14.19 -14.10 15.78
N ARG A 199 14.81 -14.31 16.95
CA ARG A 199 15.80 -15.36 17.14
C ARG A 199 15.17 -16.72 17.46
N ARG A 200 14.03 -16.75 18.13
CA ARG A 200 13.37 -17.96 18.67
C ARG A 200 11.87 -17.96 18.35
N PRO A 201 11.24 -19.12 18.22
CA PRO A 201 9.79 -19.25 18.00
C PRO A 201 8.96 -18.50 19.07
N ARG A 202 9.33 -18.63 20.34
CA ARG A 202 8.63 -17.97 21.47
C ARG A 202 8.61 -16.43 21.33
N ALA A 203 9.65 -15.81 20.76
CA ALA A 203 9.66 -14.38 20.47
C ALA A 203 8.63 -14.06 19.38
N GLY A 204 8.48 -14.91 18.38
CA GLY A 204 7.48 -14.78 17.33
C GLY A 204 6.04 -14.84 17.88
N GLU A 205 5.76 -15.77 18.78
CA GLU A 205 4.44 -15.89 19.39
C GLU A 205 4.08 -14.65 20.23
N ARG A 206 5.04 -14.12 21.00
CA ARG A 206 4.84 -12.83 21.73
C ARG A 206 4.53 -11.67 20.78
N VAL A 207 5.20 -11.59 19.63
CA VAL A 207 4.91 -10.56 18.60
C VAL A 207 3.49 -10.71 18.08
N LYS A 208 3.06 -11.93 17.74
CA LYS A 208 1.71 -12.24 17.25
C LYS A 208 0.62 -11.83 18.24
N GLN A 209 0.89 -11.95 19.53
CA GLN A 209 -0.03 -11.53 20.60
C GLN A 209 0.01 -10.03 20.84
N SER A 210 1.19 -9.46 20.99
CA SER A 210 1.36 -8.08 21.49
C SER A 210 1.11 -6.99 20.44
N ILE A 211 1.39 -7.26 19.14
CA ILE A 211 1.17 -6.26 18.09
C ILE A 211 -0.32 -6.02 17.81
N PRO A 212 -1.20 -7.03 17.74
CA PRO A 212 -2.64 -6.81 17.62
C PRO A 212 -3.22 -5.97 18.75
N HIS A 213 -2.81 -6.21 20.01
CA HIS A 213 -3.23 -5.42 21.16
C HIS A 213 -2.88 -3.93 21.06
N PHE A 214 -1.89 -3.57 20.27
CA PHE A 214 -1.60 -2.17 19.95
C PHE A 214 -2.36 -1.70 18.71
N ALA A 215 -2.32 -2.50 17.62
CA ALA A 215 -2.81 -2.09 16.32
C ALA A 215 -4.34 -1.90 16.30
N GLU A 216 -5.09 -2.77 16.98
CA GLU A 216 -6.55 -2.71 16.97
C GLU A 216 -7.10 -1.49 17.72
N PRO A 217 -6.77 -1.24 18.99
CA PRO A 217 -7.30 -0.09 19.71
C PRO A 217 -6.71 1.25 19.26
N THR A 218 -5.42 1.29 18.85
CA THR A 218 -4.74 2.55 18.52
C THR A 218 -4.93 2.97 17.07
N LEU A 219 -4.87 2.01 16.14
CA LEU A 219 -4.90 2.28 14.70
C LEU A 219 -6.22 1.85 14.03
N GLY A 220 -7.03 1.05 14.73
CA GLY A 220 -8.24 0.43 14.16
C GLY A 220 -7.95 -0.66 13.13
N LEU A 221 -6.72 -1.20 13.13
CA LEU A 221 -6.28 -2.20 12.16
C LEU A 221 -6.44 -3.60 12.75
N LYS A 222 -7.34 -4.40 12.19
CA LYS A 222 -7.53 -5.80 12.59
C LYS A 222 -6.45 -6.69 11.98
N VAL A 223 -5.91 -7.61 12.80
CA VAL A 223 -4.94 -8.60 12.35
C VAL A 223 -5.66 -9.89 11.99
N HIS A 224 -5.37 -10.42 10.82
CA HIS A 224 -5.90 -11.69 10.36
C HIS A 224 -5.09 -12.85 10.96
N VAL A 225 -5.47 -13.28 12.17
CA VAL A 225 -4.70 -14.27 12.96
C VAL A 225 -4.44 -15.56 12.19
N ALA A 226 -5.43 -16.07 11.45
CA ALA A 226 -5.30 -17.31 10.67
C ALA A 226 -4.26 -17.22 9.53
N LYS A 227 -4.00 -16.02 8.99
CA LYS A 227 -2.99 -15.82 7.95
C LYS A 227 -1.65 -15.36 8.52
N SER A 228 -1.62 -14.98 9.80
CA SER A 228 -0.41 -14.56 10.49
C SER A 228 0.38 -15.78 10.94
N ALA A 229 1.55 -15.96 10.37
CA ALA A 229 2.39 -17.14 10.62
C ALA A 229 3.79 -16.74 11.10
N GLY A 230 4.33 -17.52 12.03
CA GLY A 230 5.73 -17.51 12.39
C GLY A 230 6.43 -18.72 11.78
N VAL A 231 7.41 -18.49 10.90
CA VAL A 231 8.08 -19.56 10.16
C VAL A 231 9.57 -19.28 10.01
N ARG A 232 10.34 -20.28 9.56
CA ARG A 232 11.74 -20.05 9.16
C ARG A 232 11.82 -19.20 7.90
N PRO A 233 12.86 -18.36 7.70
CA PRO A 233 13.00 -17.50 6.52
C PRO A 233 12.99 -18.24 5.18
N CYS A 234 13.44 -19.48 5.14
CA CYS A 234 13.39 -20.33 3.93
C CYS A 234 11.96 -20.75 3.55
N ASN A 235 11.04 -20.75 4.49
CA ASN A 235 9.63 -21.10 4.28
C ASN A 235 8.73 -19.87 4.11
N ARG A 236 9.31 -18.67 4.10
CA ARG A 236 8.57 -17.43 3.88
C ARG A 236 9.02 -16.72 2.62
N THR A 237 8.06 -16.43 1.78
CA THR A 237 8.28 -15.55 0.63
C THR A 237 8.09 -14.10 1.07
N VAL A 238 9.07 -13.25 0.79
CA VAL A 238 9.04 -11.80 0.99
C VAL A 238 9.31 -11.16 -0.38
N LEU A 239 8.39 -10.37 -0.88
CA LEU A 239 8.50 -9.70 -2.20
C LEU A 239 8.87 -10.64 -3.35
N GLY A 240 8.38 -11.87 -3.33
CA GLY A 240 8.69 -12.87 -4.37
C GLY A 240 9.98 -13.65 -4.16
N PHE A 241 10.70 -13.43 -3.05
CA PHE A 241 11.97 -14.10 -2.75
C PHE A 241 11.91 -14.86 -1.42
N THR A 242 12.74 -15.89 -1.29
CA THR A 242 13.00 -16.64 -0.06
C THR A 242 14.48 -16.62 0.27
N CYS A 243 14.85 -16.79 1.55
CA CYS A 243 16.24 -16.94 1.96
C CYS A 243 16.63 -18.43 1.92
N SER A 244 17.80 -18.75 1.35
CA SER A 244 18.36 -20.10 1.40
C SER A 244 18.66 -20.52 2.85
N PRO A 245 18.42 -21.79 3.24
CA PRO A 245 18.82 -22.31 4.55
C PRO A 245 20.34 -22.50 4.67
N ARG A 246 21.08 -22.49 3.54
CA ARG A 246 22.54 -22.69 3.50
C ARG A 246 23.28 -21.48 4.10
N PRO A 247 24.53 -21.66 4.58
CA PRO A 247 25.38 -20.56 4.99
C PRO A 247 25.44 -19.45 3.93
N GLY A 248 25.44 -18.17 4.39
CA GLY A 248 25.32 -17.01 3.52
C GLY A 248 23.90 -16.57 3.21
N HIS A 249 22.88 -17.40 3.49
CA HIS A 249 21.46 -17.06 3.37
C HIS A 249 21.12 -16.31 2.09
N THR A 250 21.54 -16.82 0.94
CA THR A 250 21.34 -16.22 -0.38
C THR A 250 19.85 -16.06 -0.70
N LEU A 251 19.50 -14.96 -1.35
CA LEU A 251 18.14 -14.73 -1.85
C LEU A 251 17.88 -15.61 -3.08
N LYS A 252 16.75 -16.31 -3.07
CA LYS A 252 16.26 -17.12 -4.18
C LYS A 252 14.88 -16.64 -4.59
N VAL A 253 14.60 -16.61 -5.88
CA VAL A 253 13.25 -16.37 -6.39
C VAL A 253 12.36 -17.52 -5.91
N SER A 254 11.18 -17.19 -5.38
CA SER A 254 10.23 -18.21 -4.91
C SER A 254 9.60 -18.94 -6.10
N GLU A 255 9.28 -20.22 -5.92
CA GLU A 255 8.65 -21.03 -6.95
C GLU A 255 7.35 -20.38 -7.47
N LYS A 256 6.52 -19.84 -6.56
CA LYS A 256 5.31 -19.11 -6.92
C LYS A 256 5.57 -17.89 -7.81
N ALA A 257 6.69 -17.18 -7.62
CA ALA A 257 7.07 -16.05 -8.46
C ALA A 257 7.52 -16.52 -9.84
N VAL A 258 8.27 -17.63 -9.91
CA VAL A 258 8.68 -18.26 -11.17
C VAL A 258 7.44 -18.75 -11.95
N GLU A 259 6.53 -19.46 -11.31
CA GLU A 259 5.27 -19.91 -11.92
C GLU A 259 4.42 -18.77 -12.47
N LYS A 260 4.33 -17.66 -11.70
CA LYS A 260 3.58 -16.48 -12.11
C LYS A 260 4.15 -15.84 -13.38
N VAL A 261 5.46 -15.92 -13.62
CA VAL A 261 6.11 -15.44 -14.85
C VAL A 261 5.98 -16.46 -15.96
N ASN A 262 6.18 -17.74 -15.66
CA ASN A 262 6.16 -18.81 -16.65
C ASN A 262 4.76 -19.03 -17.25
N HIS A 263 3.69 -18.81 -16.48
CA HIS A 263 2.33 -19.04 -16.98
C HIS A 263 1.95 -18.13 -18.18
N PRO A 264 2.12 -16.80 -18.15
CA PRO A 264 1.89 -15.93 -19.31
C PRO A 264 2.85 -16.23 -20.45
N VAL A 265 4.14 -16.45 -20.16
CA VAL A 265 5.17 -16.75 -21.18
C VAL A 265 4.83 -18.02 -21.95
N ARG A 266 4.44 -19.10 -21.27
CA ARG A 266 3.95 -20.32 -21.92
C ARG A 266 2.71 -20.09 -22.76
N GLY A 267 1.82 -19.17 -22.33
CA GLY A 267 0.63 -18.78 -23.09
C GLY A 267 0.98 -18.07 -24.40
N LEU A 268 1.97 -17.19 -24.37
CA LEU A 268 2.47 -16.47 -25.54
C LEU A 268 3.26 -17.38 -26.50
N GLY A 269 4.02 -18.35 -25.94
CA GLY A 269 4.85 -19.26 -26.73
C GLY A 269 4.10 -20.43 -27.38
N ARG A 270 2.81 -20.60 -27.16
CA ARG A 270 2.01 -21.64 -27.83
C ARG A 270 1.80 -21.28 -29.29
N ARG A 271 2.51 -21.96 -30.20
CA ARG A 271 2.45 -21.79 -31.67
C ARG A 271 1.04 -21.88 -32.27
N THR A 272 0.08 -22.48 -31.58
CA THR A 272 -1.32 -22.67 -32.03
C THR A 272 -2.18 -21.42 -31.94
N ARG A 273 -1.70 -20.28 -31.37
CA ARG A 273 -2.54 -19.09 -31.19
C ARG A 273 -2.45 -18.04 -32.30
N GLY A 274 -1.68 -18.25 -33.39
CA GLY A 274 -1.64 -17.35 -34.53
C GLY A 274 -1.47 -15.85 -34.27
N HIS A 275 -0.98 -15.48 -33.09
CA HIS A 275 -0.74 -14.07 -32.73
C HIS A 275 0.53 -13.59 -33.42
N CYS A 276 0.36 -12.72 -34.40
CA CYS A 276 1.46 -11.95 -34.95
C CYS A 276 2.09 -11.08 -33.85
N TYR A 277 3.42 -11.05 -33.75
CA TYR A 277 4.19 -10.31 -32.77
C TYR A 277 3.85 -8.81 -32.69
N LEU A 278 3.20 -8.25 -33.70
CA LEU A 278 2.80 -6.84 -33.77
C LEU A 278 1.53 -6.48 -32.98
N SER A 279 0.71 -7.46 -32.55
CA SER A 279 -0.51 -7.19 -31.77
C SER A 279 -0.29 -7.23 -30.24
N ALA A 280 0.86 -7.63 -29.78
CA ALA A 280 1.18 -7.73 -28.34
C ALA A 280 1.68 -6.42 -27.71
N TYR A 281 1.88 -5.36 -28.53
CA TYR A 281 2.38 -4.05 -28.09
C TYR A 281 1.37 -2.90 -28.27
N ARG A 282 0.10 -3.21 -28.40
CA ARG A 282 -0.97 -2.20 -28.32
C ARG A 282 -1.71 -2.21 -27.00
#